data_6e627f92ec814f02f955932096b449d8
#
_entry.id   6e627f92ec814f02f955932096b449d8
#
_cell.length_a   1.000
_cell.length_b   1.000
_cell.length_c   1.000
_cell.angle_alpha   90.00
_cell.angle_beta   90.00
_cell.angle_gamma   90.00
#
_symmetry.space_group_name_H-M   'P 1'
#
loop_
_entity.id
_entity.type
_entity.pdbx_description
1 polymer ?
#
loop_
_entity_poly.entity_id
_entity_poly.type
_entity_poly.pdbx_seq_one_letter_code
_entity_poly.pdbx_strand_id
1 'polypeptide(L)'
;MEDDTVRLAAPEPLVTAAEIARLTGVTRAAVSNWRRRHDDFPAPVAGGAGSPLFSLPEIRSWLETQSKGKEASAEVRLWEKLRTVHGDDMVRGLTEVAEILVRGDRGSRESGDEALRSLVGELGSDRSPAELLAGLTARYVDSSGRAGSDGITSPRLTQAIIYFAGEGARTVLDPACGIGSLLFAFGGRADTLSGQDVDPANARFAELRAGLMDLPGVTVRAGDSLRDDQYRDLKAELVVCEPPVGVADWGREDLLLDPRWEFGVPSRAESELAWLQHCYFHTAPGGQVVMVMPTSVAYRKAGRRIRAEVVRRGLLTHVVALPPGMAASHSLSVHLWVLRRPSDAHQPVESVRMTDLTSNALDAPFAPQPGQSTEVPRIELLDDTVDLTPATHVAARLTDYAAQYAAVRAEIGERLTQLQDLLPALTEGPGGNLQDGAVVSLSELARAGLIRTSEDAAVSTSEQLDTDYLNGFLRSSANNRRSTTASGTFRTDTRGARIPQMGIDDQRRYGAAFRSLVEFERLVRDITELGERAATLARDGLTGGALLPPSDDGGS
;
A
#
# COMPACT_ATOMS: atom_id res chain seq x y z
N MET A 1 31.00 47.91 -20.07
CA MET A 1 29.96 46.86 -20.30
C MET A 1 30.41 45.71 -19.43
N GLU A 2 29.97 45.78 -18.18
CA GLU A 2 30.27 44.81 -17.13
C GLU A 2 29.35 43.60 -17.30
N ASP A 3 29.93 42.43 -17.31
CA ASP A 3 29.30 41.14 -17.50
C ASP A 3 28.78 40.68 -16.13
N ASP A 4 27.48 40.90 -15.89
CA ASP A 4 26.77 40.46 -14.70
C ASP A 4 26.40 38.96 -14.86
N THR A 5 27.37 38.10 -14.61
CA THR A 5 27.12 36.67 -14.44
C THR A 5 26.41 36.43 -13.10
N VAL A 6 25.09 36.34 -13.15
CA VAL A 6 24.27 35.86 -12.05
C VAL A 6 24.72 34.44 -11.68
N ARG A 7 25.47 34.31 -10.58
CA ARG A 7 25.74 33.03 -9.94
C ARG A 7 24.41 32.50 -9.43
N LEU A 8 23.85 31.50 -10.08
CA LEU A 8 22.77 30.70 -9.53
C LEU A 8 23.26 30.10 -8.19
N ALA A 9 22.65 30.53 -7.11
CA ALA A 9 22.91 29.96 -5.79
C ALA A 9 22.57 28.47 -5.84
N ALA A 10 23.46 27.62 -5.30
CA ALA A 10 23.21 26.18 -5.16
C ALA A 10 21.91 25.98 -4.36
N PRO A 11 21.08 24.97 -4.71
CA PRO A 11 19.85 24.72 -4.00
C PRO A 11 20.14 24.46 -2.51
N GLU A 12 19.42 25.17 -1.63
CA GLU A 12 19.58 25.02 -0.18
C GLU A 12 19.28 23.58 0.24
N PRO A 13 20.10 22.97 1.11
CA PRO A 13 19.86 21.61 1.58
C PRO A 13 18.56 21.53 2.41
N LEU A 14 17.70 20.59 2.04
CA LEU A 14 16.40 20.36 2.69
C LEU A 14 16.45 19.16 3.64
N VAL A 15 15.72 19.23 4.76
CA VAL A 15 15.67 18.18 5.78
C VAL A 15 14.23 17.84 6.17
N THR A 16 13.99 16.57 6.50
CA THR A 16 12.72 16.08 7.02
C THR A 16 12.61 16.25 8.54
N ALA A 17 11.38 16.15 9.10
CA ALA A 17 11.19 16.15 10.56
C ALA A 17 11.92 14.99 11.27
N ALA A 18 12.14 13.86 10.59
CA ALA A 18 12.92 12.74 11.13
C ALA A 18 14.41 13.08 11.21
N GLU A 19 14.94 13.78 10.21
CA GLU A 19 16.33 14.27 10.22
C GLU A 19 16.53 15.33 11.30
N ILE A 20 15.60 16.28 11.44
CA ILE A 20 15.65 17.28 12.52
C ILE A 20 15.67 16.60 13.89
N ALA A 21 14.83 15.58 14.11
CA ALA A 21 14.80 14.80 15.35
C ALA A 21 16.15 14.15 15.66
N ARG A 22 16.78 13.59 14.65
CA ARG A 22 18.10 12.96 14.75
C ARG A 22 19.22 13.99 15.00
N LEU A 23 19.17 15.14 14.30
CA LEU A 23 20.11 16.26 14.49
C LEU A 23 20.13 16.79 15.92
N THR A 24 18.99 16.77 16.59
CA THR A 24 18.78 17.35 17.91
C THR A 24 18.74 16.31 19.04
N GLY A 25 18.84 15.01 18.72
CA GLY A 25 18.78 13.92 19.68
C GLY A 25 17.40 13.78 20.36
N VAL A 26 16.32 14.20 19.70
CA VAL A 26 14.96 14.11 20.22
C VAL A 26 14.10 13.17 19.35
N THR A 27 12.88 12.88 19.81
CA THR A 27 11.94 12.07 19.04
C THR A 27 11.27 12.88 17.92
N ARG A 28 10.83 12.22 16.84
CA ARG A 28 10.03 12.85 15.76
C ARG A 28 8.76 13.54 16.29
N ALA A 29 8.18 12.99 17.36
CA ALA A 29 7.04 13.60 18.06
C ALA A 29 7.40 14.94 18.72
N ALA A 30 8.63 15.06 19.26
CA ALA A 30 9.13 16.32 19.83
C ALA A 30 9.26 17.41 18.76
N VAL A 31 9.78 17.09 17.57
CA VAL A 31 9.87 18.03 16.44
C VAL A 31 8.46 18.48 15.98
N SER A 32 7.51 17.54 15.90
CA SER A 32 6.12 17.86 15.60
C SER A 32 5.48 18.77 16.66
N ASN A 33 5.87 18.61 17.92
CA ASN A 33 5.43 19.51 19.02
C ASN A 33 6.07 20.89 18.91
N TRP A 34 7.36 20.99 18.56
CA TRP A 34 8.01 22.29 18.33
C TRP A 34 7.28 23.07 17.25
N ARG A 35 7.00 22.45 16.11
CA ARG A 35 6.25 23.05 15.00
C ARG A 35 4.86 23.59 15.41
N ARG A 36 4.21 22.95 16.40
CA ARG A 36 2.88 23.39 16.88
C ARG A 36 2.94 24.45 17.98
N ARG A 37 4.04 24.50 18.76
CA ARG A 37 4.16 25.33 19.96
C ARG A 37 5.01 26.60 19.77
N HIS A 38 5.77 26.66 18.69
CA HIS A 38 6.67 27.75 18.38
C HIS A 38 6.26 28.36 17.04
N ASP A 39 5.67 29.55 17.08
CA ASP A 39 5.24 30.28 15.88
C ASP A 39 6.43 30.71 15.00
N ASP A 40 7.63 30.77 15.58
CA ASP A 40 8.90 31.07 14.93
C ASP A 40 9.62 29.83 14.36
N PHE A 41 9.02 28.63 14.45
CA PHE A 41 9.59 27.43 13.84
C PHE A 41 9.57 27.55 12.30
N PRO A 42 10.69 27.25 11.59
CA PRO A 42 10.76 27.41 10.14
C PRO A 42 9.62 26.72 9.39
N ALA A 43 9.04 27.43 8.42
CA ALA A 43 7.98 26.89 7.59
C ALA A 43 8.54 25.83 6.60
N PRO A 44 7.74 24.82 6.22
CA PRO A 44 8.19 23.90 5.19
C PRO A 44 8.31 24.60 3.84
N VAL A 45 9.47 24.41 3.18
CA VAL A 45 9.77 25.02 1.87
C VAL A 45 9.44 24.09 0.70
N ALA A 46 9.25 22.78 0.98
CA ALA A 46 8.86 21.77 -0.02
C ALA A 46 8.18 20.56 0.64
N GLY A 47 7.76 19.57 -0.16
CA GLY A 47 7.13 18.34 0.31
C GLY A 47 5.61 18.46 0.50
N GLY A 48 4.93 17.33 0.70
CA GLY A 48 3.49 17.28 0.97
C GLY A 48 3.16 17.33 2.48
N ALA A 49 1.86 17.46 2.82
CA ALA A 49 1.38 17.56 4.21
C ALA A 49 1.85 16.40 5.12
N GLY A 50 2.08 15.20 4.55
CA GLY A 50 2.56 14.02 5.29
C GLY A 50 4.09 13.90 5.43
N SER A 51 4.86 14.65 4.62
CA SER A 51 6.33 14.63 4.65
C SER A 51 6.88 16.00 4.24
N PRO A 52 6.76 17.02 5.11
CA PRO A 52 7.26 18.36 4.85
C PRO A 52 8.79 18.37 4.88
N LEU A 53 9.38 19.19 3.99
CA LEU A 53 10.80 19.48 3.91
C LEU A 53 11.08 20.91 4.35
N PHE A 54 12.12 21.09 5.16
CA PHE A 54 12.52 22.34 5.76
C PHE A 54 13.92 22.74 5.28
N SER A 55 14.19 24.04 5.19
CA SER A 55 15.53 24.57 4.94
C SER A 55 16.45 24.21 6.13
N LEU A 56 17.52 23.46 5.88
CA LEU A 56 18.47 23.08 6.94
C LEU A 56 19.16 24.30 7.57
N PRO A 57 19.57 25.36 6.83
CA PRO A 57 20.09 26.58 7.42
C PRO A 57 19.10 27.27 8.37
N GLU A 58 17.82 27.36 8.00
CA GLU A 58 16.80 27.99 8.84
C GLU A 58 16.52 27.19 10.13
N ILE A 59 16.43 25.86 10.02
CA ILE A 59 16.29 24.99 11.20
C ILE A 59 17.48 25.16 12.15
N ARG A 60 18.69 25.25 11.60
CA ARG A 60 19.90 25.44 12.39
C ARG A 60 19.90 26.77 13.15
N SER A 61 19.60 27.87 12.45
CA SER A 61 19.49 29.20 13.04
C SER A 61 18.42 29.23 14.15
N TRP A 62 17.27 28.59 13.92
CA TRP A 62 16.22 28.48 14.94
C TRP A 62 16.67 27.68 16.16
N LEU A 63 17.35 26.55 15.97
CA LEU A 63 17.89 25.74 17.07
C LEU A 63 18.92 26.51 17.91
N GLU A 64 19.81 27.30 17.29
CA GLU A 64 20.78 28.17 17.95
C GLU A 64 20.06 29.22 18.81
N THR A 65 19.03 29.86 18.27
CA THR A 65 18.24 30.88 18.99
C THR A 65 17.50 30.29 20.21
N GLN A 66 17.05 29.05 20.12
CA GLN A 66 16.35 28.38 21.21
C GLN A 66 17.26 27.78 22.30
N SER A 67 18.58 28.01 22.26
CA SER A 67 19.58 27.40 23.16
C SER A 67 19.50 25.86 23.24
N LYS A 68 18.90 25.23 22.24
CA LYS A 68 18.68 23.78 22.13
C LYS A 68 19.70 23.11 21.22
N GLY A 69 20.56 23.90 20.57
CA GLY A 69 21.64 23.41 19.71
C GLY A 69 22.89 23.17 20.56
N LYS A 70 23.17 21.89 20.88
CA LYS A 70 24.59 21.51 20.97
C LYS A 70 25.19 21.85 19.60
N GLU A 71 26.45 22.32 19.56
CA GLU A 71 27.19 22.48 18.30
C GLU A 71 26.87 21.33 17.38
N ALA A 72 26.49 21.62 16.13
CA ALA A 72 26.10 20.61 15.17
C ALA A 72 27.18 19.53 15.16
N SER A 73 26.81 18.29 15.47
CA SER A 73 27.76 17.20 15.61
C SER A 73 28.59 17.09 14.33
N ALA A 74 29.81 16.59 14.41
CA ALA A 74 30.65 16.37 13.24
C ALA A 74 29.92 15.56 12.14
N GLU A 75 29.02 14.66 12.55
CA GLU A 75 28.16 13.89 11.64
C GLU A 75 27.19 14.80 10.84
N VAL A 76 26.63 15.82 11.47
CA VAL A 76 25.75 16.78 10.79
C VAL A 76 26.53 17.61 9.79
N ARG A 77 27.69 18.10 10.19
CA ARG A 77 28.58 18.87 9.28
C ARG A 77 29.03 18.03 8.11
N LEU A 78 29.35 16.76 8.34
CA LEU A 78 29.69 15.80 7.29
C LEU A 78 28.51 15.63 6.31
N TRP A 79 27.31 15.40 6.85
CA TRP A 79 26.12 15.21 6.02
C TRP A 79 25.74 16.44 5.19
N GLU A 80 25.82 17.65 5.78
CA GLU A 80 25.62 18.91 5.08
C GLU A 80 26.63 19.07 3.93
N LYS A 81 27.89 18.76 4.21
CA LYS A 81 28.96 18.85 3.20
C LYS A 81 28.69 17.90 2.03
N LEU A 82 28.36 16.65 2.32
CA LEU A 82 28.04 15.66 1.29
C LEU A 82 26.86 16.13 0.43
N ARG A 83 25.78 16.63 1.04
CA ARG A 83 24.64 17.18 0.30
C ARG A 83 24.99 18.42 -0.52
N THR A 84 25.84 19.28 -0.01
CA THR A 84 26.24 20.51 -0.73
C THR A 84 27.09 20.18 -1.95
N VAL A 85 27.96 19.17 -1.86
CA VAL A 85 28.90 18.81 -2.94
C VAL A 85 28.25 17.89 -3.96
N HIS A 86 27.47 16.90 -3.50
CA HIS A 86 26.94 15.82 -4.37
C HIS A 86 25.44 15.96 -4.67
N GLY A 87 24.71 16.84 -3.96
CA GLY A 87 23.27 17.05 -4.20
C GLY A 87 22.49 15.76 -4.05
N ASP A 88 21.85 15.32 -5.14
CA ASP A 88 21.05 14.08 -5.17
C ASP A 88 21.92 12.82 -5.33
N ASP A 89 23.19 12.94 -5.76
CA ASP A 89 24.12 11.82 -5.92
C ASP A 89 24.86 11.51 -4.60
N MET A 90 24.09 11.23 -3.56
CA MET A 90 24.62 10.95 -2.21
C MET A 90 25.45 9.67 -2.15
N VAL A 91 25.19 8.68 -3.03
CA VAL A 91 25.97 7.43 -3.07
C VAL A 91 27.42 7.73 -3.40
N ARG A 92 27.68 8.66 -4.33
CA ARG A 92 29.04 9.09 -4.67
C ARG A 92 29.74 9.72 -3.47
N GLY A 93 29.06 10.58 -2.72
CA GLY A 93 29.60 11.16 -1.50
C GLY A 93 29.90 10.10 -0.42
N LEU A 94 29.01 9.15 -0.24
CA LEU A 94 29.24 8.02 0.68
C LEU A 94 30.41 7.12 0.21
N THR A 95 30.58 6.96 -1.10
CA THR A 95 31.73 6.24 -1.67
C THR A 95 33.06 6.94 -1.31
N GLU A 96 33.13 8.26 -1.44
CA GLU A 96 34.30 9.03 -1.04
C GLU A 96 34.61 8.86 0.47
N VAL A 97 33.60 8.89 1.33
CA VAL A 97 33.76 8.60 2.77
C VAL A 97 34.28 7.19 3.00
N ALA A 98 33.69 6.19 2.33
CA ALA A 98 34.11 4.80 2.44
C ALA A 98 35.58 4.61 1.99
N GLU A 99 35.99 5.26 0.91
CA GLU A 99 37.39 5.25 0.45
C GLU A 99 38.36 5.87 1.45
N ILE A 100 37.97 6.98 2.11
CA ILE A 100 38.76 7.57 3.17
C ILE A 100 38.91 6.59 4.34
N LEU A 101 37.83 5.94 4.76
CA LEU A 101 37.80 4.97 5.85
C LEU A 101 38.65 3.72 5.57
N VAL A 102 38.63 3.22 4.32
CA VAL A 102 39.47 2.07 3.89
C VAL A 102 40.94 2.42 3.85
N ARG A 103 41.32 3.62 3.35
CA ARG A 103 42.72 4.04 3.22
C ARG A 103 43.34 4.39 4.58
N GLY A 104 42.55 4.85 5.56
CA GLY A 104 43.04 5.35 6.83
C GLY A 104 44.07 6.48 6.67
N ASP A 105 44.92 6.66 7.68
CA ASP A 105 45.96 7.70 7.72
C ASP A 105 47.08 7.52 6.64
N ARG A 106 47.08 6.40 5.89
CA ARG A 106 48.13 6.07 4.90
C ARG A 106 47.87 6.63 3.51
N GLY A 107 46.76 7.33 3.30
CA GLY A 107 46.39 7.89 2.00
C GLY A 107 47.15 9.17 1.69
N SER A 108 47.87 9.22 0.54
CA SER A 108 48.65 10.37 0.08
C SER A 108 47.80 11.65 -0.06
N ARG A 109 48.42 12.79 0.15
CA ARG A 109 47.85 14.15 0.13
C ARG A 109 47.30 14.59 -1.26
N GLU A 110 47.24 13.71 -2.23
CA GLU A 110 47.09 14.13 -3.64
C GLU A 110 45.64 14.14 -4.20
N SER A 111 44.65 13.66 -3.49
CA SER A 111 43.28 13.71 -4.03
C SER A 111 42.23 13.61 -2.93
N GLY A 112 41.46 14.66 -2.75
CA GLY A 112 40.27 14.67 -1.88
C GLY A 112 40.15 15.94 -1.06
N ASP A 113 38.93 16.31 -0.76
CA ASP A 113 38.57 17.45 0.09
C ASP A 113 39.12 17.26 1.53
N GLU A 114 40.11 18.10 1.91
CA GLU A 114 40.75 18.03 3.23
C GLU A 114 39.74 18.23 4.38
N ALA A 115 38.71 19.04 4.16
CA ALA A 115 37.66 19.26 5.13
C ALA A 115 36.78 18.00 5.31
N LEU A 116 36.56 17.21 4.25
CA LEU A 116 35.86 15.92 4.33
C LEU A 116 36.68 14.92 5.14
N ARG A 117 37.98 14.83 4.86
CA ARG A 117 38.90 13.95 5.64
C ARG A 117 38.95 14.33 7.13
N SER A 118 39.04 15.63 7.44
CA SER A 118 39.04 16.12 8.81
C SER A 118 37.77 15.70 9.57
N LEU A 119 36.59 15.85 8.95
CA LEU A 119 35.30 15.46 9.54
C LEU A 119 35.20 13.94 9.73
N VAL A 120 35.65 13.15 8.75
CA VAL A 120 35.68 11.68 8.86
C VAL A 120 36.64 11.24 9.96
N GLY A 121 37.82 11.90 10.08
CA GLY A 121 38.79 11.64 11.16
C GLY A 121 38.24 11.99 12.55
N GLU A 122 37.54 13.13 12.68
CA GLU A 122 36.89 13.52 13.93
C GLU A 122 35.87 12.46 14.38
N LEU A 123 35.04 11.98 13.45
CA LEU A 123 34.03 10.93 13.73
C LEU A 123 34.64 9.55 13.96
N GLY A 124 35.76 9.26 13.30
CA GLY A 124 36.47 8.00 13.44
C GLY A 124 37.24 7.85 14.76
N SER A 125 37.38 8.93 15.59
CA SER A 125 38.00 8.85 16.89
C SER A 125 37.19 8.01 17.91
N ASP A 126 35.88 8.02 17.79
CA ASP A 126 34.97 7.40 18.75
C ASP A 126 34.20 6.17 18.18
N ARG A 127 34.34 5.87 16.90
CA ARG A 127 33.62 4.79 16.19
C ARG A 127 34.56 4.04 15.26
N SER A 128 34.32 2.75 15.09
CA SER A 128 35.00 1.98 14.05
C SER A 128 34.57 2.46 12.65
N PRO A 129 35.42 2.29 11.61
CA PRO A 129 35.06 2.60 10.23
C PRO A 129 33.75 1.95 9.76
N ALA A 130 33.51 0.70 10.17
CA ALA A 130 32.28 -0.03 9.88
C ALA A 130 31.05 0.62 10.51
N GLU A 131 31.11 0.97 11.80
CA GLU A 131 30.01 1.62 12.51
C GLU A 131 29.69 3.01 11.95
N LEU A 132 30.73 3.78 11.62
CA LEU A 132 30.55 5.09 11.01
C LEU A 132 29.85 4.99 9.65
N LEU A 133 30.34 4.10 8.77
CA LEU A 133 29.71 3.91 7.46
C LEU A 133 28.30 3.33 7.57
N ALA A 134 28.05 2.39 8.49
CA ALA A 134 26.73 1.84 8.76
C ALA A 134 25.74 2.94 9.20
N GLY A 135 26.15 3.85 10.10
CA GLY A 135 25.33 4.98 10.55
C GLY A 135 24.98 5.94 9.40
N LEU A 136 25.96 6.30 8.56
CA LEU A 136 25.74 7.15 7.39
C LEU A 136 24.84 6.47 6.35
N THR A 137 25.03 5.17 6.11
CA THR A 137 24.19 4.38 5.21
C THR A 137 22.75 4.31 5.72
N ALA A 138 22.55 4.02 7.01
CA ALA A 138 21.21 3.99 7.61
C ALA A 138 20.52 5.36 7.47
N ARG A 139 21.24 6.45 7.70
CA ARG A 139 20.73 7.81 7.50
C ARG A 139 20.36 8.08 6.04
N TYR A 140 21.18 7.62 5.10
CA TYR A 140 20.87 7.73 3.67
C TYR A 140 19.58 6.99 3.32
N VAL A 141 19.47 5.73 3.73
CA VAL A 141 18.25 4.90 3.53
C VAL A 141 17.01 5.58 4.10
N ASP A 142 17.09 6.11 5.32
CA ASP A 142 15.96 6.78 5.98
C ASP A 142 15.60 8.14 5.36
N SER A 143 16.59 8.85 4.77
CA SER A 143 16.40 10.16 4.14
C SER A 143 15.99 10.08 2.68
N SER A 144 16.28 8.96 2.01
CA SER A 144 15.89 8.69 0.64
C SER A 144 14.37 8.51 0.60
N GLY A 145 13.68 9.58 0.26
CA GLY A 145 12.23 9.52 -0.01
C GLY A 145 11.96 8.71 -1.29
N ARG A 146 10.68 8.50 -1.62
CA ARG A 146 10.23 7.69 -2.78
C ARG A 146 10.89 8.04 -4.12
N ALA A 147 11.40 9.26 -4.29
CA ALA A 147 12.05 9.72 -5.52
C ALA A 147 13.55 9.42 -5.60
N GLY A 148 14.19 8.98 -4.51
CA GLY A 148 15.63 8.70 -4.45
C GLY A 148 15.95 7.29 -3.95
N SER A 149 14.99 6.35 -4.03
CA SER A 149 15.12 5.01 -3.48
C SER A 149 15.62 3.97 -4.51
N ASP A 150 15.93 4.37 -5.73
CA ASP A 150 16.52 3.47 -6.73
C ASP A 150 17.83 2.90 -6.20
N GLY A 151 17.91 1.57 -6.12
CA GLY A 151 19.07 0.86 -5.56
C GLY A 151 19.06 0.65 -4.03
N ILE A 152 17.94 0.95 -3.34
CA ILE A 152 17.80 0.72 -1.89
C ILE A 152 16.61 -0.16 -1.58
N THR A 153 16.86 -1.37 -1.11
CA THR A 153 15.80 -2.22 -0.52
C THR A 153 15.56 -1.79 0.93
N SER A 154 14.29 -1.59 1.29
CA SER A 154 13.93 -1.18 2.65
C SER A 154 14.27 -2.27 3.68
N PRO A 155 14.63 -1.92 4.93
CA PRO A 155 14.94 -2.91 5.95
C PRO A 155 13.79 -3.91 6.21
N ARG A 156 12.55 -3.44 6.10
CA ARG A 156 11.40 -4.30 6.35
C ARG A 156 11.15 -5.27 5.19
N LEU A 157 11.32 -4.83 3.95
CA LEU A 157 11.25 -5.70 2.77
C LEU A 157 12.38 -6.73 2.79
N THR A 158 13.59 -6.31 3.16
CA THR A 158 14.74 -7.22 3.37
C THR A 158 14.39 -8.35 4.36
N GLN A 159 13.77 -8.02 5.51
CA GLN A 159 13.33 -9.01 6.48
C GLN A 159 12.28 -9.97 5.90
N ALA A 160 11.33 -9.47 5.09
CA ALA A 160 10.35 -10.32 4.42
C ALA A 160 11.04 -11.29 3.44
N ILE A 161 11.95 -10.79 2.61
CA ILE A 161 12.69 -11.62 1.65
C ILE A 161 13.47 -12.72 2.38
N ILE A 162 14.17 -12.39 3.47
CA ILE A 162 14.91 -13.38 4.29
C ILE A 162 13.93 -14.43 4.86
N TYR A 163 12.79 -14.00 5.38
CA TYR A 163 11.81 -14.92 5.96
C TYR A 163 11.29 -15.93 4.92
N PHE A 164 10.93 -15.47 3.72
CA PHE A 164 10.39 -16.34 2.66
C PHE A 164 11.47 -17.08 1.87
N ALA A 165 12.73 -16.62 1.90
CA ALA A 165 13.87 -17.36 1.36
C ALA A 165 14.23 -18.58 2.23
N GLY A 166 13.95 -18.51 3.52
CA GLY A 166 14.35 -19.56 4.46
C GLY A 166 15.85 -19.56 4.73
N GLU A 167 16.34 -20.68 5.22
CA GLU A 167 17.74 -20.88 5.61
C GLU A 167 18.45 -21.92 4.75
N GLY A 168 19.78 -21.94 4.79
CA GLY A 168 20.62 -23.00 4.23
C GLY A 168 21.23 -22.72 2.87
N ALA A 169 20.93 -21.61 2.20
CA ALA A 169 21.59 -21.23 0.96
C ALA A 169 23.05 -20.79 1.23
N ARG A 170 23.99 -21.46 0.57
CA ARG A 170 25.44 -21.18 0.70
C ARG A 170 25.92 -20.15 -0.33
N THR A 171 25.24 -20.06 -1.46
CA THR A 171 25.56 -19.13 -2.54
C THR A 171 24.35 -18.24 -2.84
N VAL A 172 24.52 -16.92 -2.74
CA VAL A 172 23.46 -15.93 -2.99
C VAL A 172 23.88 -15.00 -4.12
N LEU A 173 22.97 -14.74 -5.04
CA LEU A 173 23.11 -13.74 -6.10
C LEU A 173 22.01 -12.69 -5.98
N ASP A 174 22.39 -11.42 -6.10
CA ASP A 174 21.48 -10.29 -6.31
C ASP A 174 21.89 -9.54 -7.58
N PRO A 175 21.18 -9.72 -8.70
CA PRO A 175 21.55 -9.11 -9.97
C PRO A 175 21.15 -7.63 -10.10
N ALA A 176 20.52 -7.04 -9.09
CA ALA A 176 20.18 -5.62 -9.01
C ALA A 176 20.46 -5.09 -7.60
N CYS A 177 21.69 -5.30 -7.12
CA CYS A 177 22.01 -5.23 -5.68
C CYS A 177 22.04 -3.80 -5.11
N GLY A 178 22.04 -2.76 -5.93
CA GLY A 178 22.15 -1.39 -5.47
C GLY A 178 23.39 -1.20 -4.58
N ILE A 179 23.18 -0.57 -3.45
CA ILE A 179 24.22 -0.39 -2.42
C ILE A 179 24.47 -1.63 -1.55
N GLY A 180 23.95 -2.79 -1.94
CA GLY A 180 24.13 -4.07 -1.24
C GLY A 180 23.21 -4.29 -0.04
N SER A 181 22.15 -3.51 0.14
CA SER A 181 21.30 -3.60 1.35
C SER A 181 20.63 -4.97 1.50
N LEU A 182 20.06 -5.52 0.42
CA LEU A 182 19.45 -6.85 0.42
C LEU A 182 20.51 -7.95 0.46
N LEU A 183 21.54 -7.87 -0.40
CA LEU A 183 22.58 -8.89 -0.52
C LEU A 183 23.30 -9.14 0.81
N PHE A 184 23.73 -8.06 1.50
CA PHE A 184 24.51 -8.17 2.73
C PHE A 184 23.70 -8.65 3.94
N ALA A 185 22.38 -8.65 3.86
CA ALA A 185 21.53 -9.25 4.89
C ALA A 185 21.66 -10.78 4.97
N PHE A 186 22.27 -11.41 3.94
CA PHE A 186 22.68 -12.82 3.95
C PHE A 186 24.11 -13.03 4.43
N GLY A 187 24.85 -11.97 4.79
CA GLY A 187 26.17 -12.05 5.39
C GLY A 187 26.18 -12.88 6.67
N GLY A 188 27.14 -13.79 6.80
CA GLY A 188 27.22 -14.74 7.91
C GLY A 188 26.24 -15.92 7.83
N ARG A 189 25.36 -15.95 6.80
CA ARG A 189 24.43 -17.07 6.53
C ARG A 189 24.85 -17.85 5.28
N ALA A 190 25.51 -17.20 4.34
CA ALA A 190 25.99 -17.77 3.09
C ALA A 190 27.52 -17.69 3.02
N ASP A 191 28.13 -18.60 2.24
CA ASP A 191 29.58 -18.65 2.02
C ASP A 191 30.02 -17.63 0.97
N THR A 192 29.17 -17.41 -0.05
CA THR A 192 29.45 -16.47 -1.14
C THR A 192 28.24 -15.58 -1.45
N LEU A 193 28.50 -14.30 -1.60
CA LEU A 193 27.53 -13.28 -1.97
C LEU A 193 28.00 -12.59 -3.26
N SER A 194 27.21 -12.70 -4.32
CA SER A 194 27.49 -12.09 -5.61
C SER A 194 26.47 -11.00 -5.91
N GLY A 195 26.90 -9.81 -6.26
CA GLY A 195 26.03 -8.68 -6.59
C GLY A 195 26.39 -8.03 -7.91
N GLN A 196 25.39 -7.55 -8.64
CA GLN A 196 25.61 -6.72 -9.82
C GLN A 196 24.67 -5.51 -9.76
N ASP A 197 25.17 -4.35 -10.18
CA ASP A 197 24.35 -3.15 -10.34
C ASP A 197 24.75 -2.40 -11.59
N VAL A 198 23.79 -1.79 -12.27
CA VAL A 198 24.02 -1.01 -13.49
C VAL A 198 24.79 0.27 -13.21
N ASP A 199 24.60 0.86 -12.01
CA ASP A 199 25.32 2.06 -11.59
C ASP A 199 26.69 1.70 -10.99
N PRO A 200 27.81 2.10 -11.63
CA PRO A 200 29.14 1.86 -11.10
C PRO A 200 29.38 2.46 -9.71
N ALA A 201 28.69 3.56 -9.35
CA ALA A 201 28.82 4.18 -8.04
C ALA A 201 28.19 3.30 -6.95
N ASN A 202 27.00 2.73 -7.22
CA ASN A 202 26.36 1.76 -6.34
C ASN A 202 27.24 0.53 -6.12
N ALA A 203 27.70 -0.07 -7.23
CA ALA A 203 28.54 -1.26 -7.17
C ALA A 203 29.84 -1.00 -6.39
N ARG A 204 30.51 0.13 -6.64
CA ARG A 204 31.73 0.53 -5.93
C ARG A 204 31.49 0.77 -4.45
N PHE A 205 30.40 1.47 -4.10
CA PHE A 205 30.03 1.69 -2.71
C PHE A 205 29.74 0.37 -1.98
N ALA A 206 28.98 -0.53 -2.62
CA ALA A 206 28.70 -1.86 -2.08
C ALA A 206 30.00 -2.65 -1.83
N GLU A 207 30.94 -2.65 -2.77
CA GLU A 207 32.24 -3.33 -2.61
C GLU A 207 33.02 -2.80 -1.40
N LEU A 208 33.15 -1.48 -1.27
CA LEU A 208 33.84 -0.84 -0.14
C LEU A 208 33.13 -1.13 1.20
N ARG A 209 31.82 -1.09 1.18
CA ARG A 209 30.98 -1.38 2.36
C ARG A 209 31.16 -2.83 2.82
N ALA A 210 31.18 -3.79 1.89
CA ALA A 210 31.43 -5.19 2.21
C ALA A 210 32.81 -5.37 2.86
N GLY A 211 33.85 -4.71 2.33
CA GLY A 211 35.19 -4.74 2.89
C GLY A 211 35.25 -4.15 4.30
N LEU A 212 34.59 -3.02 4.56
CA LEU A 212 34.56 -2.40 5.90
C LEU A 212 33.73 -3.20 6.91
N MET A 213 32.72 -3.93 6.46
CA MET A 213 31.93 -4.85 7.31
C MET A 213 32.62 -6.20 7.54
N ASP A 214 33.81 -6.42 6.97
CA ASP A 214 34.56 -7.68 7.01
C ASP A 214 33.69 -8.88 6.59
N LEU A 215 32.90 -8.71 5.53
CA LEU A 215 32.07 -9.76 4.99
C LEU A 215 32.87 -10.66 4.02
N PRO A 216 33.16 -11.91 4.40
CA PRO A 216 33.92 -12.79 3.52
C PRO A 216 33.07 -13.24 2.32
N GLY A 217 33.73 -13.54 1.19
CA GLY A 217 33.09 -14.15 0.03
C GLY A 217 32.16 -13.21 -0.75
N VAL A 218 32.20 -11.89 -0.51
CA VAL A 218 31.41 -10.90 -1.26
C VAL A 218 32.15 -10.46 -2.51
N THR A 219 31.45 -10.46 -3.65
CA THR A 219 31.92 -9.89 -4.92
C THR A 219 30.80 -9.05 -5.54
N VAL A 220 31.08 -7.79 -5.83
CA VAL A 220 30.15 -6.89 -6.52
C VAL A 220 30.76 -6.41 -7.82
N ARG A 221 29.95 -6.36 -8.89
CA ARG A 221 30.38 -5.92 -10.22
C ARG A 221 29.43 -4.89 -10.79
N ALA A 222 29.98 -3.93 -11.52
CA ALA A 222 29.19 -2.97 -12.29
C ALA A 222 28.83 -3.54 -13.67
N GLY A 223 27.59 -3.33 -14.10
CA GLY A 223 27.11 -3.73 -15.42
C GLY A 223 25.59 -3.89 -15.46
N ASP A 224 25.00 -3.75 -16.64
CA ASP A 224 23.58 -4.02 -16.88
C ASP A 224 23.35 -5.54 -16.90
N SER A 225 22.73 -6.10 -15.88
CA SER A 225 22.53 -7.55 -15.72
C SER A 225 21.75 -8.18 -16.87
N LEU A 226 20.89 -7.45 -17.55
CA LEU A 226 20.18 -7.96 -18.71
C LEU A 226 21.04 -7.91 -19.99
N ARG A 227 21.81 -6.83 -20.22
CA ARG A 227 22.60 -6.61 -21.45
C ARG A 227 24.06 -7.00 -21.32
N ASP A 228 24.65 -6.84 -20.13
CA ASP A 228 26.07 -7.10 -19.83
C ASP A 228 26.20 -7.86 -18.50
N ASP A 229 25.70 -9.09 -18.51
CA ASP A 229 25.73 -10.01 -17.38
C ASP A 229 27.17 -10.40 -17.02
N GLN A 230 27.63 -9.95 -15.87
CA GLN A 230 28.99 -10.18 -15.36
C GLN A 230 29.15 -11.55 -14.68
N TYR A 231 28.04 -12.29 -14.51
CA TYR A 231 28.00 -13.57 -13.82
C TYR A 231 27.43 -14.72 -14.69
N ARG A 232 27.61 -14.68 -16.00
CA ARG A 232 26.99 -15.56 -17.02
C ARG A 232 27.00 -17.05 -16.65
N ASP A 233 28.06 -17.52 -16.01
CA ASP A 233 28.23 -18.93 -15.66
C ASP A 233 27.85 -19.25 -14.21
N LEU A 234 27.53 -18.24 -13.40
CA LEU A 234 27.18 -18.43 -12.00
C LEU A 234 25.79 -19.06 -11.88
N LYS A 235 25.71 -20.11 -11.05
CA LYS A 235 24.46 -20.68 -10.59
C LYS A 235 24.44 -20.64 -9.06
N ALA A 236 23.50 -19.86 -8.50
CA ALA A 236 23.35 -19.68 -7.07
C ALA A 236 22.22 -20.54 -6.50
N GLU A 237 22.37 -20.98 -5.27
CA GLU A 237 21.33 -21.71 -4.54
C GLU A 237 20.15 -20.79 -4.17
N LEU A 238 20.43 -19.49 -4.01
CA LEU A 238 19.41 -18.47 -3.80
C LEU A 238 19.70 -17.26 -4.71
N VAL A 239 18.70 -16.85 -5.47
CA VAL A 239 18.72 -15.58 -6.19
C VAL A 239 17.65 -14.67 -5.57
N VAL A 240 18.06 -13.52 -5.06
CA VAL A 240 17.15 -12.49 -4.53
C VAL A 240 17.20 -11.27 -5.44
N CYS A 241 16.08 -10.60 -5.63
CA CYS A 241 16.07 -9.41 -6.48
C CYS A 241 14.89 -8.48 -6.16
N GLU A 242 15.16 -7.22 -5.96
CA GLU A 242 14.20 -6.14 -6.11
C GLU A 242 14.55 -5.40 -7.42
N PRO A 243 13.97 -5.78 -8.56
CA PRO A 243 14.37 -5.25 -9.85
C PRO A 243 13.89 -3.80 -10.05
N PRO A 244 14.51 -3.03 -10.95
CA PRO A 244 13.98 -1.76 -11.39
C PRO A 244 12.63 -1.96 -12.09
N VAL A 245 11.65 -1.08 -11.81
CA VAL A 245 10.27 -1.22 -12.25
C VAL A 245 9.95 -0.28 -13.39
N GLY A 246 9.16 -0.79 -14.36
CA GLY A 246 8.64 0.03 -15.46
C GLY A 246 9.69 0.50 -16.45
N VAL A 247 10.81 -0.18 -16.56
CA VAL A 247 11.88 0.13 -17.54
C VAL A 247 11.42 -0.31 -18.93
N ALA A 248 10.99 0.65 -19.76
CA ALA A 248 10.47 0.36 -21.09
C ALA A 248 11.56 -0.12 -22.08
N ASP A 249 12.80 0.35 -21.91
CA ASP A 249 13.97 -0.05 -22.71
C ASP A 249 14.92 -0.94 -21.89
N TRP A 250 14.50 -2.16 -21.64
CA TRP A 250 15.32 -3.15 -20.94
C TRP A 250 16.25 -3.97 -21.89
N GLY A 251 16.40 -3.56 -23.16
CA GLY A 251 17.26 -4.22 -24.16
C GLY A 251 16.56 -5.34 -24.95
N ARG A 252 15.22 -5.36 -24.99
CA ARG A 252 14.45 -6.43 -25.62
C ARG A 252 14.90 -6.75 -27.04
N GLU A 253 15.14 -5.76 -27.87
CA GLU A 253 15.48 -5.91 -29.27
C GLU A 253 16.84 -6.61 -29.46
N ASP A 254 17.79 -6.31 -28.60
CA ASP A 254 19.14 -6.90 -28.65
C ASP A 254 19.16 -8.32 -28.08
N LEU A 255 18.16 -8.65 -27.24
CA LEU A 255 18.11 -9.90 -26.48
C LEU A 255 17.04 -10.88 -26.99
N LEU A 256 16.49 -10.71 -28.21
CA LEU A 256 15.42 -11.57 -28.75
C LEU A 256 15.78 -13.06 -28.80
N LEU A 257 17.06 -13.39 -29.00
CA LEU A 257 17.56 -14.77 -29.09
C LEU A 257 18.34 -15.20 -27.84
N ASP A 258 18.20 -14.47 -26.75
CA ASP A 258 18.88 -14.77 -25.50
C ASP A 258 18.38 -16.10 -24.90
N PRO A 259 19.26 -17.04 -24.52
CA PRO A 259 18.89 -18.34 -23.98
C PRO A 259 18.15 -18.28 -22.62
N ARG A 260 18.16 -17.15 -21.93
CA ARG A 260 17.44 -16.92 -20.68
C ARG A 260 15.93 -16.96 -20.85
N TRP A 261 15.40 -16.72 -22.06
CA TRP A 261 13.95 -16.65 -22.33
C TRP A 261 13.29 -18.05 -22.41
N GLU A 262 13.50 -18.89 -21.43
CA GLU A 262 12.94 -20.24 -21.37
C GLU A 262 11.40 -20.28 -21.38
N PHE A 263 10.75 -19.22 -20.89
CA PHE A 263 9.28 -19.09 -20.81
C PHE A 263 8.73 -18.21 -21.94
N GLY A 264 9.58 -17.75 -22.81
CA GLY A 264 9.30 -16.88 -23.94
C GLY A 264 9.77 -15.45 -23.73
N VAL A 265 10.00 -14.74 -24.83
CA VAL A 265 10.49 -13.34 -24.82
C VAL A 265 9.43 -12.44 -24.18
N PRO A 266 9.77 -11.69 -23.12
CA PRO A 266 8.85 -10.72 -22.52
C PRO A 266 8.53 -9.57 -23.47
N SER A 267 7.36 -8.95 -23.33
CA SER A 267 7.03 -7.73 -24.06
C SER A 267 7.82 -6.53 -23.52
N ARG A 268 7.86 -5.43 -24.27
CA ARG A 268 8.52 -4.19 -23.80
C ARG A 268 7.98 -3.69 -22.45
N ALA A 269 6.69 -3.89 -22.19
CA ALA A 269 6.02 -3.44 -20.98
C ALA A 269 6.16 -4.43 -19.80
N GLU A 270 6.91 -5.52 -19.95
CA GLU A 270 7.05 -6.60 -18.97
C GLU A 270 8.52 -6.81 -18.60
N SER A 271 9.23 -5.72 -18.30
CA SER A 271 10.64 -5.78 -17.85
C SER A 271 10.82 -6.67 -16.63
N GLU A 272 9.85 -6.67 -15.72
CA GLU A 272 9.89 -7.48 -14.51
C GLU A 272 9.91 -8.99 -14.81
N LEU A 273 9.26 -9.42 -15.91
CA LEU A 273 9.32 -10.81 -16.37
C LEU A 273 10.63 -11.14 -17.11
N ALA A 274 11.35 -10.17 -17.63
CA ALA A 274 12.73 -10.36 -18.10
C ALA A 274 13.66 -10.61 -16.90
N TRP A 275 13.55 -9.78 -15.86
CA TRP A 275 14.27 -9.97 -14.60
C TRP A 275 13.95 -11.32 -13.95
N LEU A 276 12.69 -11.76 -13.94
CA LEU A 276 12.31 -13.06 -13.41
C LEU A 276 13.05 -14.21 -14.12
N GLN A 277 13.10 -14.16 -15.46
CA GLN A 277 13.79 -15.19 -16.24
C GLN A 277 15.31 -15.12 -16.09
N HIS A 278 15.86 -13.91 -15.94
CA HIS A 278 17.27 -13.74 -15.61
C HIS A 278 17.61 -14.35 -14.24
N CYS A 279 16.83 -14.04 -13.19
CA CYS A 279 17.01 -14.65 -11.88
C CYS A 279 16.89 -16.17 -11.92
N TYR A 280 15.88 -16.68 -12.63
CA TYR A 280 15.69 -18.12 -12.79
C TYR A 280 16.85 -18.78 -13.56
N PHE A 281 17.39 -18.13 -14.58
CA PHE A 281 18.55 -18.62 -15.31
C PHE A 281 19.76 -18.83 -14.40
N HIS A 282 19.98 -17.92 -13.45
CA HIS A 282 21.09 -18.01 -12.49
C HIS A 282 20.82 -18.91 -11.28
N THR A 283 19.66 -19.55 -11.20
CA THR A 283 19.33 -20.46 -10.10
C THR A 283 19.92 -21.85 -10.35
N ALA A 284 20.64 -22.40 -9.38
CA ALA A 284 21.15 -23.77 -9.39
C ALA A 284 20.01 -24.81 -9.34
N PRO A 285 20.19 -26.05 -9.80
CA PRO A 285 19.23 -27.11 -9.57
C PRO A 285 18.91 -27.26 -8.06
N GLY A 286 17.62 -27.27 -7.70
CA GLY A 286 17.15 -27.28 -6.30
C GLY A 286 17.15 -25.91 -5.62
N GLY A 287 17.82 -24.93 -6.20
CA GLY A 287 17.84 -23.56 -5.70
C GLY A 287 16.52 -22.80 -5.93
N GLN A 288 16.44 -21.60 -5.38
CA GLN A 288 15.23 -20.79 -5.47
C GLN A 288 15.49 -19.34 -5.84
N VAL A 289 14.46 -18.70 -6.36
CA VAL A 289 14.36 -17.25 -6.57
C VAL A 289 13.39 -16.69 -5.55
N VAL A 290 13.72 -15.56 -4.93
CA VAL A 290 12.76 -14.71 -4.20
C VAL A 290 12.82 -13.31 -4.79
N MET A 291 11.78 -12.94 -5.53
CA MET A 291 11.77 -11.72 -6.31
C MET A 291 10.61 -10.82 -5.92
N VAL A 292 10.90 -9.53 -5.79
CA VAL A 292 9.89 -8.49 -5.57
C VAL A 292 9.22 -8.16 -6.89
N MET A 293 7.90 -8.20 -6.90
CA MET A 293 7.08 -7.97 -8.10
C MET A 293 6.01 -6.91 -7.82
N PRO A 294 5.79 -5.95 -8.72
CA PRO A 294 4.59 -5.12 -8.70
C PRO A 294 3.33 -5.99 -8.79
N THR A 295 2.30 -5.65 -8.02
CA THR A 295 1.03 -6.42 -8.00
C THR A 295 0.44 -6.63 -9.39
N SER A 296 0.57 -5.64 -10.27
CA SER A 296 0.01 -5.69 -11.63
C SER A 296 0.60 -6.79 -12.50
N VAL A 297 1.82 -7.27 -12.23
CA VAL A 297 2.44 -8.38 -12.99
C VAL A 297 1.67 -9.68 -12.79
N ALA A 298 0.97 -9.85 -11.67
CA ALA A 298 0.18 -11.03 -11.35
C ALA A 298 -1.00 -11.24 -12.33
N TYR A 299 -1.56 -10.17 -12.91
CA TYR A 299 -2.78 -10.25 -13.74
C TYR A 299 -2.68 -9.57 -15.10
N ARG A 300 -1.64 -8.75 -15.39
CA ARG A 300 -1.50 -8.07 -16.69
C ARG A 300 -1.57 -9.06 -17.87
N LYS A 301 -2.39 -8.75 -18.88
CA LYS A 301 -2.61 -9.60 -20.07
C LYS A 301 -1.31 -9.87 -20.84
N ALA A 302 -0.42 -8.90 -20.95
CA ALA A 302 0.83 -9.02 -21.71
C ALA A 302 1.75 -10.14 -21.16
N GLY A 303 1.82 -10.31 -19.83
CA GLY A 303 2.64 -11.33 -19.16
C GLY A 303 2.00 -12.70 -19.05
N ARG A 304 0.73 -12.89 -19.45
CA ARG A 304 -0.03 -14.13 -19.25
C ARG A 304 0.71 -15.39 -19.72
N ARG A 305 1.32 -15.35 -20.93
CA ARG A 305 2.03 -16.51 -21.49
C ARG A 305 3.17 -16.97 -20.62
N ILE A 306 3.97 -16.02 -20.10
CA ILE A 306 5.12 -16.34 -19.24
C ILE A 306 4.63 -16.87 -17.90
N ARG A 307 3.62 -16.24 -17.30
CA ARG A 307 3.00 -16.75 -16.05
C ARG A 307 2.49 -18.19 -16.23
N ALA A 308 1.77 -18.44 -17.34
CA ALA A 308 1.26 -19.78 -17.64
C ALA A 308 2.37 -20.81 -17.75
N GLU A 309 3.51 -20.49 -18.38
CA GLU A 309 4.65 -21.40 -18.48
C GLU A 309 5.29 -21.70 -17.11
N VAL A 310 5.48 -20.67 -16.29
CA VAL A 310 6.05 -20.81 -14.93
C VAL A 310 5.14 -21.69 -14.05
N VAL A 311 3.82 -21.47 -14.10
CA VAL A 311 2.83 -22.27 -13.36
C VAL A 311 2.76 -23.71 -13.93
N ARG A 312 2.64 -23.87 -15.26
CA ARG A 312 2.51 -25.18 -15.91
C ARG A 312 3.70 -26.10 -15.60
N ARG A 313 4.90 -25.53 -15.55
CA ARG A 313 6.12 -26.28 -15.20
C ARG A 313 6.27 -26.52 -13.70
N GLY A 314 5.37 -26.01 -12.86
CA GLY A 314 5.41 -26.19 -11.41
C GLY A 314 6.62 -25.52 -10.75
N LEU A 315 7.07 -24.39 -11.29
CA LEU A 315 8.25 -23.67 -10.79
C LEU A 315 7.90 -22.64 -9.72
N LEU A 316 6.71 -22.03 -9.81
CA LEU A 316 6.19 -21.08 -8.84
C LEU A 316 5.69 -21.85 -7.61
N THR A 317 6.33 -21.64 -6.47
CA THR A 317 5.99 -22.33 -5.23
C THR A 317 5.14 -21.49 -4.30
N HIS A 318 5.33 -20.17 -4.33
CA HIS A 318 4.66 -19.25 -3.41
C HIS A 318 4.50 -17.86 -4.03
N VAL A 319 3.34 -17.25 -3.85
CA VAL A 319 3.11 -15.82 -4.09
C VAL A 319 2.60 -15.18 -2.80
N VAL A 320 3.30 -14.16 -2.33
CA VAL A 320 2.96 -13.45 -1.09
C VAL A 320 2.64 -12.01 -1.41
N ALA A 321 1.44 -11.55 -1.10
CA ALA A 321 1.09 -10.13 -1.13
C ALA A 321 1.50 -9.49 0.20
N LEU A 322 2.36 -8.47 0.13
CA LEU A 322 2.88 -7.76 1.30
C LEU A 322 2.06 -6.50 1.60
N PRO A 323 2.07 -6.00 2.85
CA PRO A 323 1.45 -4.72 3.21
C PRO A 323 1.94 -3.55 2.34
N PRO A 324 1.08 -2.57 2.04
CA PRO A 324 1.49 -1.38 1.29
C PRO A 324 2.55 -0.57 2.07
N GLY A 325 3.51 0.01 1.34
CA GLY A 325 4.59 0.82 1.92
C GLY A 325 5.81 0.02 2.39
N MET A 326 5.87 -1.29 2.12
CA MET A 326 7.06 -2.11 2.40
C MET A 326 8.22 -1.86 1.44
N ALA A 327 7.94 -1.71 0.16
CA ALA A 327 8.96 -1.36 -0.83
C ALA A 327 9.09 0.17 -0.93
N ALA A 328 10.32 0.68 -0.87
CA ALA A 328 10.60 2.11 -0.99
C ALA A 328 10.23 2.66 -2.37
N SER A 329 10.42 1.84 -3.42
CA SER A 329 10.11 2.15 -4.82
C SER A 329 8.61 2.16 -5.16
N HIS A 330 7.75 1.62 -4.27
CA HIS A 330 6.32 1.44 -4.53
C HIS A 330 5.46 2.03 -3.42
N SER A 331 4.52 2.89 -3.78
CA SER A 331 3.49 3.38 -2.84
C SER A 331 2.40 2.35 -2.56
N LEU A 332 2.26 1.36 -3.44
CA LEU A 332 1.29 0.29 -3.38
C LEU A 332 1.93 -0.98 -2.79
N SER A 333 1.09 -1.95 -2.47
CA SER A 333 1.50 -3.30 -2.12
C SER A 333 2.37 -3.92 -3.22
N VAL A 334 3.33 -4.74 -2.83
CA VAL A 334 4.14 -5.57 -3.74
C VAL A 334 3.93 -7.04 -3.41
N HIS A 335 4.23 -7.90 -4.38
CA HIS A 335 4.26 -9.34 -4.18
C HIS A 335 5.70 -9.84 -4.04
N LEU A 336 5.92 -10.89 -3.25
CA LEU A 336 7.10 -11.74 -3.38
C LEU A 336 6.70 -12.97 -4.19
N TRP A 337 7.43 -13.22 -5.27
CA TRP A 337 7.31 -14.44 -6.03
C TRP A 337 8.46 -15.36 -5.68
N VAL A 338 8.13 -16.56 -5.22
CA VAL A 338 9.11 -17.59 -4.87
C VAL A 338 9.05 -18.69 -5.92
N LEU A 339 10.14 -18.87 -6.67
CA LEU A 339 10.28 -19.94 -7.64
C LEU A 339 11.35 -20.92 -7.15
N ARG A 340 11.20 -22.16 -7.52
CA ARG A 340 12.21 -23.19 -7.28
C ARG A 340 12.60 -23.88 -8.59
N ARG A 341 13.90 -24.04 -8.82
CA ARG A 341 14.39 -24.84 -9.94
C ARG A 341 14.32 -26.31 -9.54
N PRO A 342 13.70 -27.18 -10.34
CA PRO A 342 13.64 -28.63 -10.06
C PRO A 342 15.01 -29.27 -9.97
N SER A 343 15.09 -30.33 -9.17
CA SER A 343 16.25 -31.21 -9.03
C SER A 343 15.77 -32.60 -8.60
N ASP A 344 16.67 -33.57 -8.47
CA ASP A 344 16.31 -34.91 -7.96
C ASP A 344 15.67 -34.85 -6.55
N ALA A 345 16.11 -33.89 -5.73
CA ALA A 345 15.57 -33.68 -4.38
C ALA A 345 14.32 -32.80 -4.33
N HIS A 346 14.07 -31.99 -5.37
CA HIS A 346 12.97 -31.02 -5.41
C HIS A 346 12.21 -31.13 -6.73
N GLN A 347 11.10 -31.82 -6.69
CA GLN A 347 10.22 -31.98 -7.86
C GLN A 347 9.38 -30.73 -8.10
N PRO A 348 8.86 -30.51 -9.33
CA PRO A 348 7.89 -29.46 -9.62
C PRO A 348 6.68 -29.56 -8.69
N VAL A 349 6.17 -28.41 -8.23
CA VAL A 349 5.02 -28.37 -7.31
C VAL A 349 3.70 -28.62 -8.06
N GLU A 350 2.74 -29.27 -7.42
CA GLU A 350 1.39 -29.48 -7.95
C GLU A 350 0.42 -28.34 -7.54
N SER A 351 0.76 -27.60 -6.49
CA SER A 351 0.00 -26.42 -6.04
C SER A 351 0.93 -25.24 -5.79
N VAL A 352 0.38 -24.03 -5.86
CA VAL A 352 1.05 -22.78 -5.51
C VAL A 352 0.45 -22.27 -4.21
N ARG A 353 1.31 -21.94 -3.26
CA ARG A 353 0.85 -21.27 -2.03
C ARG A 353 0.56 -19.80 -2.34
N MET A 354 -0.61 -19.36 -1.98
CA MET A 354 -1.05 -17.95 -2.06
C MET A 354 -1.20 -17.41 -0.64
N THR A 355 -0.48 -16.34 -0.32
CA THR A 355 -0.52 -15.72 1.02
C THR A 355 -0.83 -14.23 0.88
N ASP A 356 -1.86 -13.76 1.59
CA ASP A 356 -2.26 -12.36 1.61
C ASP A 356 -2.00 -11.75 3.00
N LEU A 357 -0.96 -10.91 3.08
CA LEU A 357 -0.60 -10.15 4.27
C LEU A 357 -0.93 -8.65 4.14
N THR A 358 -1.67 -8.24 3.11
CA THR A 358 -1.93 -6.82 2.79
C THR A 358 -2.63 -6.07 3.91
N SER A 359 -3.43 -6.76 4.74
CA SER A 359 -4.13 -6.19 5.89
C SER A 359 -3.29 -6.12 7.17
N ASN A 360 -2.09 -6.72 7.18
CA ASN A 360 -1.25 -6.72 8.37
C ASN A 360 -0.59 -5.35 8.59
N ALA A 361 -0.33 -5.00 9.85
CA ALA A 361 0.50 -3.85 10.18
C ALA A 361 1.94 -4.04 9.65
N LEU A 362 2.62 -2.94 9.32
CA LEU A 362 3.97 -3.00 8.74
C LEU A 362 5.00 -3.72 9.62
N ASP A 363 4.84 -3.68 10.93
CA ASP A 363 5.71 -4.32 11.93
C ASP A 363 5.25 -5.72 12.34
N ALA A 364 4.11 -6.21 11.82
CA ALA A 364 3.57 -7.52 12.15
C ALA A 364 4.50 -8.66 11.67
N PRO A 365 4.50 -9.83 12.35
CA PRO A 365 5.21 -11.01 11.88
C PRO A 365 4.80 -11.43 10.48
N PHE A 366 5.72 -12.03 9.71
CA PHE A 366 5.44 -12.53 8.35
C PHE A 366 4.77 -13.90 8.33
N ALA A 367 4.68 -14.59 9.46
CA ALA A 367 3.93 -15.83 9.57
C ALA A 367 2.45 -15.56 9.29
N PRO A 368 1.83 -16.21 8.29
CA PRO A 368 0.43 -16.00 7.98
C PRO A 368 -0.45 -16.54 9.11
N GLN A 369 -1.48 -15.79 9.46
CA GLN A 369 -2.51 -16.23 10.37
C GLN A 369 -3.51 -17.17 9.66
N PRO A 370 -4.33 -17.94 10.40
CA PRO A 370 -5.40 -18.72 9.80
C PRO A 370 -6.27 -17.84 8.89
N GLY A 371 -6.48 -18.31 7.66
CA GLY A 371 -7.23 -17.56 6.66
C GLY A 371 -6.44 -16.57 5.81
N GLN A 372 -5.15 -16.38 6.05
CA GLN A 372 -4.30 -15.54 5.20
C GLN A 372 -3.51 -16.32 4.14
N SER A 373 -3.63 -17.64 4.13
CA SER A 373 -2.88 -18.47 3.17
C SER A 373 -3.72 -19.65 2.69
N THR A 374 -3.55 -20.01 1.41
CA THR A 374 -4.18 -21.18 0.80
C THR A 374 -3.26 -21.82 -0.22
N GLU A 375 -3.45 -23.12 -0.45
CA GLU A 375 -2.82 -23.86 -1.55
C GLU A 375 -3.78 -23.90 -2.74
N VAL A 376 -3.34 -23.44 -3.90
CA VAL A 376 -4.14 -23.43 -5.14
C VAL A 376 -3.52 -24.41 -6.12
N PRO A 377 -4.24 -25.46 -6.54
CA PRO A 377 -3.76 -26.38 -7.57
C PRO A 377 -3.37 -25.62 -8.84
N ARG A 378 -2.21 -25.94 -9.42
CA ARG A 378 -1.73 -25.24 -10.62
C ARG A 378 -2.72 -25.31 -11.80
N ILE A 379 -3.54 -26.35 -11.87
CA ILE A 379 -4.55 -26.50 -12.92
C ILE A 379 -5.63 -25.41 -12.83
N GLU A 380 -6.00 -24.98 -11.61
CA GLU A 380 -6.96 -23.91 -11.38
C GLU A 380 -6.39 -22.53 -11.77
N LEU A 381 -5.05 -22.36 -11.66
CA LEU A 381 -4.36 -21.13 -12.05
C LEU A 381 -4.16 -21.00 -13.57
N LEU A 382 -4.36 -22.07 -14.34
CA LEU A 382 -4.16 -22.10 -15.79
C LEU A 382 -5.45 -21.79 -16.57
N ASP A 383 -6.26 -20.92 -16.03
CA ASP A 383 -7.44 -20.36 -16.69
C ASP A 383 -7.07 -19.36 -17.81
N ASP A 384 -8.09 -18.70 -18.38
CA ASP A 384 -7.90 -17.71 -19.44
C ASP A 384 -7.13 -16.46 -19.03
N THR A 385 -7.00 -16.16 -17.74
CA THR A 385 -6.35 -14.96 -17.20
C THR A 385 -5.00 -15.25 -16.59
N VAL A 386 -4.81 -16.42 -16.02
CA VAL A 386 -3.65 -16.80 -15.20
C VAL A 386 -3.38 -15.74 -14.13
N ASP A 387 -4.42 -15.46 -13.32
CA ASP A 387 -4.33 -14.50 -12.23
C ASP A 387 -3.57 -15.14 -11.05
N LEU A 388 -2.48 -14.51 -10.63
CA LEU A 388 -1.64 -14.93 -9.51
C LEU A 388 -1.78 -13.98 -8.31
N THR A 389 -2.89 -13.25 -8.20
CA THR A 389 -3.16 -12.31 -7.11
C THR A 389 -3.58 -13.07 -5.85
N PRO A 390 -2.77 -13.07 -4.76
CA PRO A 390 -3.08 -13.85 -3.55
C PRO A 390 -4.44 -13.54 -2.94
N ALA A 391 -4.82 -12.25 -2.86
CA ALA A 391 -6.09 -11.83 -2.27
C ALA A 391 -7.31 -12.52 -2.92
N THR A 392 -7.32 -12.65 -4.24
CA THR A 392 -8.40 -13.32 -5.00
C THR A 392 -8.57 -14.78 -4.56
N HIS A 393 -7.46 -15.51 -4.48
CA HIS A 393 -7.47 -16.94 -4.18
C HIS A 393 -7.74 -17.23 -2.70
N VAL A 394 -7.17 -16.42 -1.81
CA VAL A 394 -7.41 -16.54 -0.35
C VAL A 394 -8.87 -16.24 -0.03
N ALA A 395 -9.44 -15.14 -0.57
CA ALA A 395 -10.84 -14.78 -0.36
C ALA A 395 -11.81 -15.85 -0.89
N ALA A 396 -11.55 -16.38 -2.08
CA ALA A 396 -12.38 -17.42 -2.69
C ALA A 396 -12.45 -18.72 -1.84
N ARG A 397 -11.35 -19.11 -1.19
CA ARG A 397 -11.29 -20.30 -0.33
C ARG A 397 -11.89 -20.10 1.06
N LEU A 398 -11.94 -18.85 1.55
CA LEU A 398 -12.53 -18.53 2.85
C LEU A 398 -14.03 -18.36 2.80
N THR A 399 -14.60 -18.07 1.63
CA THR A 399 -16.03 -17.84 1.48
C THR A 399 -16.76 -19.17 1.42
N ASP A 400 -17.47 -19.52 2.51
CA ASP A 400 -18.46 -20.59 2.49
C ASP A 400 -19.71 -20.09 1.76
N TYR A 401 -19.67 -20.14 0.43
CA TYR A 401 -20.77 -19.69 -0.43
C TYR A 401 -22.08 -20.41 -0.12
N ALA A 402 -22.03 -21.70 0.22
CA ALA A 402 -23.22 -22.49 0.49
C ALA A 402 -23.90 -22.03 1.79
N ALA A 403 -23.14 -21.93 2.88
CA ALA A 403 -23.69 -21.46 4.16
C ALA A 403 -24.14 -20.00 4.10
N GLN A 404 -23.35 -19.11 3.48
CA GLN A 404 -23.71 -17.70 3.37
C GLN A 404 -24.94 -17.49 2.47
N TYR A 405 -25.04 -18.16 1.33
CA TYR A 405 -26.20 -18.08 0.46
C TYR A 405 -27.46 -18.62 1.15
N ALA A 406 -27.36 -19.75 1.86
CA ALA A 406 -28.48 -20.33 2.63
C ALA A 406 -28.95 -19.36 3.72
N ALA A 407 -28.06 -18.74 4.46
CA ALA A 407 -28.37 -17.76 5.49
C ALA A 407 -29.10 -16.54 4.93
N VAL A 408 -28.56 -15.92 3.86
CA VAL A 408 -29.20 -14.75 3.22
C VAL A 408 -30.57 -15.12 2.63
N ARG A 409 -30.69 -16.31 2.02
CA ARG A 409 -31.97 -16.79 1.49
C ARG A 409 -33.04 -16.98 2.60
N ALA A 410 -32.63 -17.51 3.74
CA ALA A 410 -33.52 -17.67 4.91
C ALA A 410 -33.97 -16.29 5.43
N GLU A 411 -33.03 -15.34 5.57
CA GLU A 411 -33.34 -13.98 6.02
C GLU A 411 -34.30 -13.26 5.05
N ILE A 412 -34.13 -13.39 3.73
CA ILE A 412 -35.08 -12.86 2.75
C ILE A 412 -36.46 -13.46 2.98
N GLY A 413 -36.57 -14.77 3.23
CA GLY A 413 -37.84 -15.45 3.52
C GLY A 413 -38.54 -14.88 4.76
N GLU A 414 -37.82 -14.67 5.85
CA GLU A 414 -38.33 -14.04 7.07
C GLU A 414 -38.83 -12.62 6.83
N ARG A 415 -38.04 -11.80 6.09
CA ARG A 415 -38.41 -10.43 5.77
C ARG A 415 -39.62 -10.34 4.85
N LEU A 416 -39.76 -11.25 3.89
CA LEU A 416 -40.94 -11.32 3.02
C LEU A 416 -42.20 -11.65 3.82
N THR A 417 -42.12 -12.54 4.82
CA THR A 417 -43.26 -12.84 5.72
C THR A 417 -43.64 -11.61 6.53
N GLN A 418 -42.69 -10.93 7.13
CA GLN A 418 -42.91 -9.68 7.87
C GLN A 418 -43.53 -8.58 6.99
N LEU A 419 -43.15 -8.50 5.72
CA LEU A 419 -43.64 -7.49 4.77
C LEU A 419 -45.14 -7.63 4.52
N GLN A 420 -45.66 -8.86 4.46
CA GLN A 420 -47.08 -9.12 4.24
C GLN A 420 -47.96 -8.57 5.35
N ASP A 421 -47.46 -8.59 6.60
CA ASP A 421 -48.22 -8.15 7.78
C ASP A 421 -48.15 -6.62 8.00
N LEU A 422 -47.22 -5.92 7.33
CA LEU A 422 -47.03 -4.48 7.56
C LEU A 422 -47.93 -3.58 6.72
N LEU A 423 -48.44 -4.04 5.58
CA LEU A 423 -49.37 -3.25 4.79
C LEU A 423 -50.72 -3.14 5.50
N PRO A 424 -51.12 -1.93 5.98
CA PRO A 424 -52.37 -1.75 6.68
C PRO A 424 -53.54 -2.01 5.73
N ALA A 425 -54.56 -2.74 6.20
CA ALA A 425 -55.81 -2.93 5.46
C ALA A 425 -56.59 -1.61 5.44
N LEU A 426 -56.29 -0.77 4.45
CA LEU A 426 -56.98 0.51 4.30
C LEU A 426 -58.35 0.32 3.67
N THR A 427 -59.36 1.08 4.15
CA THR A 427 -60.70 1.10 3.62
C THR A 427 -61.00 2.37 2.85
N GLU A 428 -61.96 2.34 1.97
CA GLU A 428 -62.37 3.52 1.19
C GLU A 428 -62.89 4.62 2.13
N GLY A 429 -62.33 5.81 1.96
CA GLY A 429 -62.71 7.00 2.73
C GLY A 429 -63.82 7.79 2.05
N PRO A 430 -64.40 8.78 2.70
CA PRO A 430 -65.52 9.60 2.15
C PRO A 430 -65.13 10.49 0.96
N GLY A 431 -63.85 10.45 0.55
CA GLY A 431 -63.32 11.33 -0.48
C GLY A 431 -63.02 12.75 0.04
N GLY A 432 -62.29 13.52 -0.78
CA GLY A 432 -61.87 14.89 -0.42
C GLY A 432 -60.46 14.93 0.20
N ASN A 433 -59.89 16.13 0.17
CA ASN A 433 -58.54 16.34 0.71
C ASN A 433 -58.67 16.83 2.19
N LEU A 434 -58.13 16.05 3.11
CA LEU A 434 -58.12 16.43 4.54
C LEU A 434 -57.43 17.79 4.81
N GLN A 435 -56.58 18.25 3.88
CA GLN A 435 -55.92 19.55 3.98
C GLN A 435 -56.80 20.73 3.54
N ASP A 436 -58.00 20.50 3.03
CA ASP A 436 -58.98 21.54 2.67
C ASP A 436 -59.82 21.96 3.86
N GLY A 437 -59.75 21.23 4.99
CA GLY A 437 -60.38 21.54 6.27
C GLY A 437 -59.50 22.48 7.15
N ALA A 438 -59.78 22.41 8.45
CA ALA A 438 -58.94 23.14 9.42
C ALA A 438 -57.53 22.57 9.46
N VAL A 439 -56.53 23.41 9.19
CA VAL A 439 -55.10 23.01 9.14
C VAL A 439 -54.26 23.94 10.01
N VAL A 440 -53.16 23.42 10.53
CA VAL A 440 -52.12 24.15 11.24
C VAL A 440 -50.78 24.00 10.50
N SER A 441 -50.00 25.04 10.43
CA SER A 441 -48.67 24.97 9.82
C SER A 441 -47.63 24.44 10.80
N LEU A 442 -46.60 23.74 10.28
CA LEU A 442 -45.48 23.26 11.11
C LEU A 442 -44.81 24.41 11.87
N SER A 443 -44.72 25.61 11.26
CA SER A 443 -44.14 26.80 11.88
C SER A 443 -44.97 27.33 13.03
N GLU A 444 -46.30 27.18 13.00
CA GLU A 444 -47.20 27.53 14.12
C GLU A 444 -47.02 26.55 15.27
N LEU A 445 -46.96 25.25 15.00
CA LEU A 445 -46.69 24.22 16.00
C LEU A 445 -45.35 24.40 16.70
N ALA A 446 -44.32 24.76 15.94
CA ALA A 446 -42.99 25.03 16.49
C ALA A 446 -42.95 26.29 17.35
N ARG A 447 -43.62 27.41 16.91
CA ARG A 447 -43.74 28.65 17.69
C ARG A 447 -44.53 28.43 18.98
N ALA A 448 -45.54 27.58 18.96
CA ALA A 448 -46.31 27.19 20.14
C ALA A 448 -45.57 26.25 21.09
N GLY A 449 -44.36 25.78 20.72
CA GLY A 449 -43.58 24.84 21.51
C GLY A 449 -44.15 23.41 21.55
N LEU A 450 -45.04 23.07 20.62
CA LEU A 450 -45.71 21.78 20.58
C LEU A 450 -44.89 20.69 19.85
N ILE A 451 -43.85 21.11 19.15
CA ILE A 451 -42.93 20.22 18.43
C ILE A 451 -41.47 20.67 18.54
N ARG A 452 -40.55 19.72 18.42
CA ARG A 452 -39.13 19.92 18.12
C ARG A 452 -38.85 19.40 16.73
N THR A 453 -38.18 20.18 15.90
CA THR A 453 -37.82 19.83 14.53
C THR A 453 -36.34 19.49 14.44
N SER A 454 -35.98 18.42 13.73
CA SER A 454 -34.64 18.09 13.23
C SER A 454 -34.61 18.21 11.70
N GLU A 455 -33.46 17.95 11.06
CA GLU A 455 -33.34 18.09 9.58
C GLU A 455 -34.37 17.29 8.80
N ASP A 456 -34.76 16.08 9.27
CA ASP A 456 -35.63 15.15 8.53
C ASP A 456 -36.91 14.72 9.27
N ALA A 457 -37.13 15.18 10.51
CA ALA A 457 -38.28 14.75 11.32
C ALA A 457 -38.75 15.84 12.29
N ALA A 458 -40.02 15.73 12.67
CA ALA A 458 -40.58 16.52 13.76
C ALA A 458 -41.08 15.59 14.87
N VAL A 459 -40.76 15.91 16.11
CA VAL A 459 -41.18 15.16 17.29
C VAL A 459 -42.15 16.01 18.12
N SER A 460 -43.33 15.48 18.42
CA SER A 460 -44.27 16.13 19.30
C SER A 460 -43.74 16.24 20.72
N THR A 461 -43.98 17.40 21.36
CA THR A 461 -43.74 17.64 22.79
C THR A 461 -45.03 17.75 23.57
N SER A 462 -46.17 17.52 22.91
CA SER A 462 -47.53 17.66 23.47
C SER A 462 -48.29 16.33 23.39
N GLU A 463 -49.06 15.99 24.42
CA GLU A 463 -49.96 14.86 24.41
C GLU A 463 -51.16 15.02 23.45
N GLN A 464 -51.39 16.22 22.93
CA GLN A 464 -52.49 16.53 21.99
C GLN A 464 -52.07 16.35 20.51
N LEU A 465 -50.83 15.93 20.25
CA LEU A 465 -50.31 15.75 18.89
C LEU A 465 -49.52 14.44 18.80
N ASP A 466 -49.95 13.56 17.91
CA ASP A 466 -49.27 12.30 17.66
C ASP A 466 -48.07 12.50 16.70
N THR A 467 -46.90 11.98 17.06
CA THR A 467 -45.66 12.15 16.31
C THR A 467 -45.69 11.44 14.95
N ASP A 468 -46.28 10.24 14.89
CA ASP A 468 -46.31 9.47 13.63
C ASP A 468 -47.32 10.06 12.66
N TYR A 469 -48.45 10.56 13.18
CA TYR A 469 -49.42 11.35 12.43
C TYR A 469 -48.74 12.57 11.78
N LEU A 470 -48.03 13.35 12.58
CA LEU A 470 -47.30 14.53 12.13
C LEU A 470 -46.34 14.17 10.99
N ASN A 471 -45.46 13.19 11.19
CA ASN A 471 -44.44 12.80 10.22
C ASN A 471 -45.08 12.14 8.97
N GLY A 472 -46.18 11.45 9.07
CA GLY A 472 -46.91 10.89 7.94
C GLY A 472 -47.42 11.97 6.98
N PHE A 473 -48.02 13.04 7.53
CA PHE A 473 -48.44 14.18 6.71
C PHE A 473 -47.25 14.98 6.13
N LEU A 474 -46.15 15.13 6.87
CA LEU A 474 -44.94 15.75 6.36
C LEU A 474 -44.41 15.04 5.10
N ARG A 475 -44.44 13.72 5.07
CA ARG A 475 -44.02 12.89 3.94
C ARG A 475 -45.04 12.81 2.81
N SER A 476 -46.25 13.37 2.95
CA SER A 476 -47.25 13.34 1.89
C SER A 476 -46.81 14.11 0.67
N SER A 477 -47.20 13.63 -0.54
CA SER A 477 -46.87 14.27 -1.80
C SER A 477 -47.39 15.72 -1.90
N ALA A 478 -48.45 16.05 -1.18
CA ALA A 478 -49.01 17.41 -1.11
C ALA A 478 -48.08 18.38 -0.35
N ASN A 479 -47.46 17.92 0.73
CA ASN A 479 -46.49 18.72 1.49
C ASN A 479 -45.12 18.70 0.82
N ASN A 480 -44.68 17.59 0.22
CA ASN A 480 -43.43 17.52 -0.54
C ASN A 480 -43.40 18.48 -1.74
N ARG A 481 -44.52 18.64 -2.46
CA ARG A 481 -44.63 19.61 -3.57
C ARG A 481 -44.54 21.07 -3.12
N ARG A 482 -44.89 21.37 -1.89
CA ARG A 482 -44.80 22.72 -1.31
C ARG A 482 -43.40 23.03 -0.76
N SER A 483 -42.56 22.03 -0.53
CA SER A 483 -41.19 22.19 -0.03
C SER A 483 -40.12 22.24 -1.14
N THR A 484 -40.50 22.06 -2.42
CA THR A 484 -39.55 22.10 -3.53
C THR A 484 -39.43 23.53 -4.03
N THR A 485 -38.30 24.19 -3.77
CA THR A 485 -37.99 25.53 -4.33
C THR A 485 -37.64 25.43 -5.81
N ALA A 486 -37.98 26.45 -6.59
CA ALA A 486 -37.79 26.54 -8.05
C ALA A 486 -36.31 26.48 -8.53
N SER A 487 -35.35 26.31 -7.64
CA SER A 487 -33.90 26.30 -7.92
C SER A 487 -33.24 24.91 -7.91
N GLY A 488 -34.02 23.82 -7.82
CA GLY A 488 -33.48 22.46 -8.00
C GLY A 488 -32.52 21.94 -6.93
N THR A 489 -32.26 22.67 -5.86
CA THR A 489 -31.49 22.19 -4.69
C THR A 489 -32.45 21.66 -3.64
N PHE A 490 -32.35 20.36 -3.37
CA PHE A 490 -33.13 19.68 -2.32
C PHE A 490 -32.71 20.22 -0.92
N ARG A 491 -33.38 21.29 -0.48
CA ARG A 491 -33.51 21.63 0.94
C ARG A 491 -34.97 21.54 1.28
N THR A 492 -35.34 20.55 2.06
CA THR A 492 -36.71 20.35 2.53
C THR A 492 -37.06 21.49 3.51
N ASP A 493 -37.66 22.57 2.99
CA ASP A 493 -38.23 23.61 3.88
C ASP A 493 -39.60 23.13 4.36
N THR A 494 -39.63 22.39 5.44
CA THR A 494 -40.85 21.85 6.05
C THR A 494 -41.72 22.93 6.75
N ARG A 495 -41.23 24.18 6.84
CA ARG A 495 -41.92 25.27 7.60
C ARG A 495 -43.30 25.57 7.04
N GLY A 496 -43.55 25.40 5.76
CA GLY A 496 -44.83 25.61 5.08
C GLY A 496 -45.76 24.40 5.07
N ALA A 497 -45.33 23.26 5.62
CA ALA A 497 -46.15 22.04 5.64
C ALA A 497 -47.43 22.27 6.46
N ARG A 498 -48.57 21.74 5.94
CA ARG A 498 -49.89 21.86 6.55
C ARG A 498 -50.34 20.51 7.12
N ILE A 499 -50.72 20.52 8.38
CA ILE A 499 -51.18 19.38 9.15
C ILE A 499 -52.66 19.58 9.44
N PRO A 500 -53.54 18.65 9.03
CA PRO A 500 -54.97 18.73 9.35
C PRO A 500 -55.20 18.68 10.86
N GLN A 501 -56.22 19.40 11.35
CA GLN A 501 -56.64 19.36 12.76
C GLN A 501 -57.69 18.26 12.92
N MET A 502 -57.43 17.29 13.81
CA MET A 502 -58.39 16.25 14.20
C MET A 502 -58.15 15.82 15.64
N GLY A 503 -59.11 15.09 16.21
CA GLY A 503 -59.01 14.58 17.56
C GLY A 503 -57.83 13.61 17.75
N ILE A 504 -57.27 13.56 18.95
CA ILE A 504 -56.05 12.78 19.23
C ILE A 504 -56.22 11.28 18.92
N ASP A 505 -57.41 10.73 19.11
CA ASP A 505 -57.69 9.30 18.83
C ASP A 505 -57.64 9.02 17.32
N ASP A 506 -58.14 9.93 16.50
CA ASP A 506 -58.03 9.83 15.05
C ASP A 506 -56.59 10.05 14.59
N GLN A 507 -55.87 11.02 15.19
CA GLN A 507 -54.42 11.20 14.91
C GLN A 507 -53.65 9.89 15.18
N ARG A 508 -53.89 9.22 16.29
CA ARG A 508 -53.25 7.94 16.64
C ARG A 508 -53.59 6.82 15.64
N ARG A 509 -54.81 6.78 15.13
CA ARG A 509 -55.23 5.79 14.10
C ARG A 509 -54.48 6.03 12.78
N TYR A 510 -54.42 7.28 12.31
CA TYR A 510 -53.63 7.65 11.14
C TYR A 510 -52.13 7.45 11.38
N GLY A 511 -51.63 7.82 12.54
CA GLY A 511 -50.22 7.66 12.94
C GLY A 511 -49.81 6.20 12.94
N ALA A 512 -50.64 5.28 13.43
CA ALA A 512 -50.39 3.85 13.38
C ALA A 512 -50.25 3.35 11.91
N ALA A 513 -51.17 3.79 11.02
CA ALA A 513 -51.09 3.44 9.59
C ALA A 513 -49.83 4.01 8.94
N PHE A 514 -49.47 5.27 9.20
CA PHE A 514 -48.26 5.85 8.69
C PHE A 514 -46.99 5.18 9.21
N ARG A 515 -46.95 4.77 10.46
CA ARG A 515 -45.84 4.01 11.04
C ARG A 515 -45.65 2.68 10.30
N SER A 516 -46.73 1.94 10.05
CA SER A 516 -46.67 0.69 9.29
C SER A 516 -46.15 0.92 7.86
N LEU A 517 -46.54 2.00 7.19
CA LEU A 517 -46.03 2.34 5.86
C LEU A 517 -44.53 2.67 5.88
N VAL A 518 -44.03 3.40 6.87
CA VAL A 518 -42.61 3.71 7.02
C VAL A 518 -41.79 2.43 7.26
N GLU A 519 -42.30 1.53 8.09
CA GLU A 519 -41.67 0.24 8.36
C GLU A 519 -41.69 -0.66 7.13
N PHE A 520 -42.78 -0.65 6.36
CA PHE A 520 -42.88 -1.33 5.07
C PHE A 520 -41.82 -0.82 4.08
N GLU A 521 -41.67 0.49 3.90
CA GLU A 521 -40.66 1.09 3.04
C GLU A 521 -39.21 0.74 3.46
N ARG A 522 -38.98 0.68 4.77
CA ARG A 522 -37.67 0.27 5.32
C ARG A 522 -37.38 -1.19 4.95
N LEU A 523 -38.34 -2.06 5.19
CA LEU A 523 -38.21 -3.49 4.95
C LEU A 523 -38.04 -3.83 3.47
N VAL A 524 -38.67 -3.08 2.55
CA VAL A 524 -38.46 -3.22 1.10
C VAL A 524 -37.02 -2.88 0.74
N ARG A 525 -36.43 -1.84 1.32
CA ARG A 525 -35.01 -1.52 1.10
C ARG A 525 -34.09 -2.64 1.59
N ASP A 526 -34.33 -3.12 2.81
CA ASP A 526 -33.57 -4.23 3.41
C ASP A 526 -33.63 -5.49 2.53
N ILE A 527 -34.80 -5.84 2.01
CA ILE A 527 -34.98 -6.99 1.08
C ILE A 527 -34.20 -6.75 -0.24
N THR A 528 -34.18 -5.53 -0.75
CA THR A 528 -33.44 -5.20 -1.98
C THR A 528 -31.94 -5.44 -1.79
N GLU A 529 -31.36 -4.94 -0.69
CA GLU A 529 -29.95 -5.13 -0.35
C GLU A 529 -29.59 -6.62 -0.15
N LEU A 530 -30.44 -7.35 0.57
CA LEU A 530 -30.29 -8.80 0.74
C LEU A 530 -30.38 -9.55 -0.60
N GLY A 531 -31.29 -9.13 -1.49
CA GLY A 531 -31.46 -9.70 -2.82
C GLY A 531 -30.21 -9.51 -3.70
N GLU A 532 -29.62 -8.32 -3.70
CA GLU A 532 -28.36 -8.03 -4.41
C GLU A 532 -27.20 -8.87 -3.86
N ARG A 533 -27.10 -9.00 -2.54
CA ARG A 533 -26.10 -9.85 -1.86
C ARG A 533 -26.29 -11.32 -2.23
N ALA A 534 -27.53 -11.85 -2.19
CA ALA A 534 -27.83 -13.23 -2.55
C ALA A 534 -27.46 -13.52 -4.02
N ALA A 535 -27.79 -12.59 -4.94
CA ALA A 535 -27.46 -12.74 -6.35
C ALA A 535 -25.96 -12.76 -6.59
N THR A 536 -25.20 -11.94 -5.88
CA THR A 536 -23.73 -11.93 -5.95
C THR A 536 -23.15 -13.25 -5.43
N LEU A 537 -23.52 -13.69 -4.22
CA LEU A 537 -23.06 -14.95 -3.65
C LEU A 537 -23.40 -16.15 -4.54
N ALA A 538 -24.61 -16.18 -5.12
CA ALA A 538 -25.01 -17.26 -6.02
C ALA A 538 -24.18 -17.26 -7.30
N ARG A 539 -23.96 -16.10 -7.92
CA ARG A 539 -23.19 -15.98 -9.17
C ARG A 539 -21.74 -16.41 -8.94
N ASP A 540 -21.11 -15.89 -7.90
CA ASP A 540 -19.72 -16.19 -7.59
C ASP A 540 -19.53 -17.66 -7.18
N GLY A 541 -20.46 -18.21 -6.36
CA GLY A 541 -20.44 -19.60 -5.96
C GLY A 541 -20.67 -20.57 -7.13
N LEU A 542 -21.56 -20.25 -8.08
CA LEU A 542 -21.79 -21.05 -9.28
C LEU A 542 -20.60 -21.01 -10.24
N THR A 543 -20.04 -19.83 -10.51
CA THR A 543 -18.89 -19.68 -11.41
C THR A 543 -17.61 -20.27 -10.81
N GLY A 544 -17.45 -20.23 -9.48
CA GLY A 544 -16.34 -20.86 -8.76
C GLY A 544 -16.53 -22.33 -8.44
N GLY A 545 -17.65 -22.96 -8.85
CA GLY A 545 -17.93 -24.38 -8.59
C GLY A 545 -18.25 -24.72 -7.13
N ALA A 546 -18.41 -23.72 -6.25
CA ALA A 546 -18.77 -23.88 -4.85
C ALA A 546 -20.29 -24.11 -4.64
N LEU A 547 -21.10 -23.72 -5.62
CA LEU A 547 -22.53 -24.00 -5.71
C LEU A 547 -22.84 -24.74 -7.02
N LEU A 548 -23.90 -25.53 -7.00
CA LEU A 548 -24.41 -26.21 -8.18
C LEU A 548 -25.79 -25.66 -8.55
N PRO A 549 -26.16 -25.64 -9.84
CA PRO A 549 -27.52 -25.30 -10.25
C PRO A 549 -28.50 -26.33 -9.67
N PRO A 550 -29.80 -25.97 -9.52
CA PRO A 550 -30.82 -26.94 -9.09
C PRO A 550 -30.79 -28.18 -9.99
N SER A 551 -30.88 -29.37 -9.35
CA SER A 551 -31.07 -30.60 -10.12
C SER A 551 -32.47 -30.60 -10.76
N ASP A 552 -32.58 -31.10 -11.99
CA ASP A 552 -33.86 -31.15 -12.74
C ASP A 552 -34.95 -32.03 -12.06
N ASP A 553 -34.60 -32.71 -10.95
CA ASP A 553 -35.52 -33.60 -10.19
C ASP A 553 -36.38 -32.88 -9.16
N GLY A 554 -36.43 -31.56 -9.14
CA GLY A 554 -37.17 -30.74 -8.15
C GLY A 554 -38.50 -30.12 -8.61
N GLY A 555 -39.18 -30.72 -9.55
CA GLY A 555 -40.51 -30.28 -10.02
C GLY A 555 -41.63 -31.15 -9.50
N SER A 556 -42.14 -30.89 -8.28
CA SER A 556 -43.49 -31.31 -7.83
C SER A 556 -44.01 -30.32 -6.79
#